data_f013566dd7c1413ae1689b9c688bd50f
#
_entry.id   f013566dd7c1413ae1689b9c688bd50f
#
_cell.length_a   1.000
_cell.length_b   1.000
_cell.length_c   1.000
_cell.angle_alpha   90.00
_cell.angle_beta   90.00
_cell.angle_gamma   90.00
#
_symmetry.space_group_name_H-M   'P 1'
#
loop_
_entity.id
_entity.type
_entity.pdbx_description
1 polymer ?
#
loop_
_entity_poly.entity_id
_entity_poly.type
_entity_poly.pdbx_seq_one_letter_code
_entity_poly.pdbx_strand_id
1 'polypeptide(L)'
;MKNLKVYNGCLIVVDMVNGFVREGVLHDEKIADIIPRQIELIKEAKNAGKLIVFIKDTHEENAVEFERFGNTKHCVKGNFEADVVDELKEYEKDGIAIPKNSTCFMEAPLFRKLMEREINMNDFDIVGCCTDICVVNGAIALANYLDQNNRKHVIRVHEDAIATYNEANRKEYVDAAKLLMKQQGIQLVKKGR
;
A
#
# COMPACT_ATOMS: atom_id res chain seq x y z
N MET A 1 -3.18 -28.26 18.04
CA MET A 1 -3.36 -27.42 16.84
C MET A 1 -3.30 -25.97 17.31
N LYS A 2 -2.31 -25.19 16.84
CA LYS A 2 -2.30 -23.75 17.13
C LYS A 2 -3.53 -23.14 16.45
N ASN A 3 -4.40 -22.47 17.22
CA ASN A 3 -5.50 -21.71 16.66
C ASN A 3 -4.93 -20.73 15.65
N LEU A 4 -5.12 -20.99 14.37
CA LEU A 4 -4.79 -20.02 13.32
C LEU A 4 -5.70 -18.81 13.53
N LYS A 5 -5.09 -17.65 13.80
CA LYS A 5 -5.83 -16.41 13.96
C LYS A 5 -6.51 -16.09 12.62
N VAL A 6 -7.82 -15.98 12.62
CA VAL A 6 -8.61 -15.56 11.45
C VAL A 6 -8.78 -14.04 11.53
N TYR A 7 -8.53 -13.35 10.44
CA TYR A 7 -8.66 -11.91 10.34
C TYR A 7 -9.89 -11.53 9.50
N ASN A 8 -10.72 -10.65 10.03
CA ASN A 8 -11.86 -10.10 9.29
C ASN A 8 -11.49 -8.88 8.47
N GLY A 9 -10.38 -8.24 8.77
CA GLY A 9 -9.92 -7.03 8.11
C GLY A 9 -8.40 -6.91 8.05
N CYS A 10 -7.96 -5.98 7.22
CA CYS A 10 -6.55 -5.71 6.95
C CYS A 10 -6.31 -4.21 6.81
N LEU A 11 -5.22 -3.70 7.40
CA LEU A 11 -4.63 -2.43 7.04
C LEU A 11 -3.42 -2.69 6.13
N ILE A 12 -3.45 -2.13 4.94
CA ILE A 12 -2.40 -2.26 3.92
C ILE A 12 -1.60 -0.95 3.88
N VAL A 13 -0.33 -1.01 4.26
CA VAL A 13 0.63 0.10 4.20
C VAL A 13 1.44 -0.08 2.91
N VAL A 14 1.21 0.81 1.94
CA VAL A 14 1.78 0.70 0.59
C VAL A 14 3.05 1.54 0.49
N ASP A 15 4.16 0.89 0.19
CA ASP A 15 5.44 1.47 -0.24
C ASP A 15 6.02 2.60 0.63
N MET A 16 5.83 2.51 1.94
CA MET A 16 6.49 3.42 2.88
C MET A 16 7.94 2.97 3.10
N VAL A 17 8.71 3.02 2.02
CA VAL A 17 10.12 2.60 1.96
C VAL A 17 11.05 3.79 1.78
N ASN A 18 12.33 3.62 2.16
CA ASN A 18 13.30 4.70 2.13
C ASN A 18 13.48 5.32 0.74
N GLY A 19 13.38 4.51 -0.32
CA GLY A 19 13.54 4.96 -1.71
C GLY A 19 12.49 5.98 -2.18
N PHE A 20 11.33 6.05 -1.51
CA PHE A 20 10.31 7.06 -1.78
C PHE A 20 10.25 8.17 -0.74
N VAL A 21 10.76 7.92 0.49
CA VAL A 21 10.55 8.84 1.62
C VAL A 21 11.85 9.55 2.05
N ARG A 22 13.02 8.92 1.87
CA ARG A 22 14.29 9.40 2.45
C ARG A 22 15.36 9.73 1.43
N GLU A 23 15.73 8.78 0.60
CA GLU A 23 16.81 8.93 -0.36
C GLU A 23 16.60 7.99 -1.55
N GLY A 24 17.13 8.37 -2.69
CA GLY A 24 16.98 7.65 -3.94
C GLY A 24 16.51 8.58 -5.06
N VAL A 25 16.49 8.06 -6.28
CA VAL A 25 16.16 8.86 -7.48
C VAL A 25 14.69 9.30 -7.47
N LEU A 26 13.82 8.55 -6.77
CA LEU A 26 12.38 8.79 -6.71
C LEU A 26 11.89 9.25 -5.33
N HIS A 27 12.78 9.76 -4.47
CA HIS A 27 12.35 10.21 -3.14
C HIS A 27 11.71 11.60 -3.16
N ASP A 28 10.76 11.79 -2.25
CA ASP A 28 10.22 13.10 -1.87
C ASP A 28 9.97 13.12 -0.35
N GLU A 29 10.69 13.99 0.37
CA GLU A 29 10.61 14.10 1.82
C GLU A 29 9.20 14.43 2.33
N LYS A 30 8.37 15.07 1.53
CA LYS A 30 6.98 15.41 1.88
C LYS A 30 6.09 14.18 2.04
N ILE A 31 6.48 13.04 1.47
CA ILE A 31 5.78 11.79 1.70
C ILE A 31 5.85 11.40 3.20
N ALA A 32 6.89 11.82 3.91
CA ALA A 32 6.99 11.59 5.35
C ALA A 32 5.87 12.24 6.18
N ASP A 33 5.23 13.29 5.68
CA ASP A 33 4.19 14.03 6.42
C ASP A 33 2.98 13.15 6.79
N ILE A 34 2.76 12.03 6.06
CA ILE A 34 1.67 11.09 6.35
C ILE A 34 2.01 10.05 7.42
N ILE A 35 3.26 9.89 7.81
CA ILE A 35 3.70 8.86 8.77
C ILE A 35 2.98 8.96 10.11
N PRO A 36 2.83 10.13 10.74
CA PRO A 36 2.13 10.20 12.04
C PRO A 36 0.69 9.67 11.97
N ARG A 37 -0.03 9.98 10.88
CA ARG A 37 -1.40 9.48 10.68
C ARG A 37 -1.44 7.99 10.42
N GLN A 38 -0.47 7.45 9.70
CA GLN A 38 -0.35 6.01 9.48
C GLN A 38 -0.11 5.25 10.79
N ILE A 39 0.74 5.77 11.68
CA ILE A 39 0.99 5.19 13.01
C ILE A 39 -0.32 5.12 13.82
N GLU A 40 -1.12 6.18 13.81
CA GLU A 40 -2.43 6.16 14.47
C GLU A 40 -3.32 5.05 13.91
N LEU A 41 -3.45 4.98 12.57
CA LEU A 41 -4.28 3.97 11.90
C LEU A 41 -3.78 2.53 12.14
N ILE A 42 -2.46 2.32 12.18
CA ILE A 42 -1.88 1.02 12.53
C ILE A 42 -2.27 0.61 13.96
N LYS A 43 -2.19 1.53 14.92
CA LYS A 43 -2.60 1.28 16.31
C LYS A 43 -4.11 0.99 16.40
N GLU A 44 -4.93 1.77 15.71
CA GLU A 44 -6.38 1.55 15.61
C GLU A 44 -6.69 0.16 15.02
N ALA A 45 -6.04 -0.21 13.91
CA ALA A 45 -6.22 -1.51 13.25
C ALA A 45 -5.76 -2.68 14.14
N LYS A 46 -4.62 -2.56 14.82
CA LYS A 46 -4.15 -3.57 15.80
C LYS A 46 -5.16 -3.77 16.93
N ASN A 47 -5.70 -2.69 17.48
CA ASN A 47 -6.72 -2.75 18.53
C ASN A 47 -8.03 -3.36 18.04
N ALA A 48 -8.39 -3.15 16.77
CA ALA A 48 -9.54 -3.78 16.12
C ALA A 48 -9.27 -5.24 15.69
N GLY A 49 -8.08 -5.77 15.93
CA GLY A 49 -7.72 -7.14 15.57
C GLY A 49 -7.51 -7.35 14.07
N LYS A 50 -7.32 -6.30 13.28
CA LYS A 50 -7.00 -6.38 11.87
C LYS A 50 -5.55 -6.85 11.64
N LEU A 51 -5.32 -7.46 10.50
CA LEU A 51 -3.98 -7.79 10.02
C LEU A 51 -3.30 -6.51 9.53
N ILE A 52 -2.02 -6.33 9.83
CA ILE A 52 -1.20 -5.27 9.24
C ILE A 52 -0.32 -5.88 8.16
N VAL A 53 -0.41 -5.33 6.95
CA VAL A 53 0.39 -5.77 5.80
C VAL A 53 1.19 -4.58 5.27
N PHE A 54 2.49 -4.74 5.22
CA PHE A 54 3.40 -3.81 4.56
C PHE A 54 3.71 -4.31 3.16
N ILE A 55 3.25 -3.58 2.16
CA ILE A 55 3.68 -3.76 0.79
C ILE A 55 4.95 -2.97 0.58
N LYS A 56 5.98 -3.64 0.01
CA LYS A 56 7.30 -3.03 -0.17
C LYS A 56 7.67 -3.07 -1.64
N ASP A 57 7.85 -1.91 -2.23
CA ASP A 57 8.46 -1.85 -3.55
C ASP A 57 9.86 -2.45 -3.48
N THR A 58 10.08 -3.53 -4.24
CA THR A 58 11.31 -4.32 -4.12
C THR A 58 11.57 -4.98 -5.46
N HIS A 59 12.43 -4.35 -6.24
CA HIS A 59 12.70 -4.75 -7.62
C HIS A 59 13.91 -5.69 -7.72
N GLU A 60 13.84 -6.62 -8.66
CA GLU A 60 15.03 -7.33 -9.12
C GLU A 60 15.94 -6.35 -9.88
N GLU A 61 17.24 -6.61 -9.92
CA GLU A 61 18.28 -5.71 -10.48
C GLU A 61 18.00 -5.28 -11.95
N ASN A 62 17.29 -6.12 -12.70
CA ASN A 62 16.92 -5.90 -14.10
C ASN A 62 15.41 -5.89 -14.33
N ALA A 63 14.66 -5.33 -13.40
CA ALA A 63 13.21 -5.24 -13.52
C ALA A 63 12.80 -4.45 -14.77
N VAL A 64 11.90 -5.02 -15.58
CA VAL A 64 11.39 -4.40 -16.82
C VAL A 64 10.60 -3.11 -16.54
N GLU A 65 10.14 -2.94 -15.32
CA GLU A 65 9.44 -1.73 -14.89
C GLU A 65 10.33 -0.48 -15.00
N PHE A 66 11.63 -0.61 -14.79
CA PHE A 66 12.56 0.49 -14.88
C PHE A 66 12.54 1.17 -16.26
N GLU A 67 12.35 0.40 -17.33
CA GLU A 67 12.26 0.94 -18.69
C GLU A 67 11.09 1.92 -18.85
N ARG A 68 9.94 1.65 -18.20
CA ARG A 68 8.77 2.53 -18.24
C ARG A 68 8.97 3.85 -17.49
N PHE A 69 9.86 3.84 -16.51
CA PHE A 69 10.21 5.01 -15.69
C PHE A 69 11.57 5.60 -16.10
N GLY A 70 11.87 5.62 -17.40
CA GLY A 70 13.08 6.25 -17.94
C GLY A 70 14.39 5.54 -17.57
N ASN A 71 14.36 4.21 -17.40
CA ASN A 71 15.46 3.39 -16.92
C ASN A 71 15.94 3.76 -15.50
N THR A 72 15.03 4.29 -14.69
CA THR A 72 15.34 4.71 -13.33
C THR A 72 15.29 3.51 -12.38
N LYS A 73 16.46 3.02 -11.98
CA LYS A 73 16.55 1.98 -10.94
C LYS A 73 16.20 2.57 -9.58
N HIS A 74 15.32 1.90 -8.85
CA HIS A 74 14.88 2.28 -7.52
C HIS A 74 14.48 1.05 -6.71
N CYS A 75 14.53 1.14 -5.41
CA CYS A 75 14.09 0.09 -4.47
C CYS A 75 14.60 -1.31 -4.85
N VAL A 76 15.85 -1.43 -5.30
CA VAL A 76 16.44 -2.71 -5.67
C VAL A 76 16.57 -3.59 -4.43
N LYS A 77 16.23 -4.86 -4.58
CA LYS A 77 16.23 -5.86 -3.52
C LYS A 77 17.57 -5.94 -2.79
N GLY A 78 17.52 -5.83 -1.47
CA GLY A 78 18.70 -5.86 -0.61
C GLY A 78 19.37 -4.49 -0.42
N ASN A 79 18.91 -3.44 -1.10
CA ASN A 79 19.39 -2.09 -0.90
C ASN A 79 18.54 -1.37 0.16
N PHE A 80 19.12 -0.33 0.77
CA PHE A 80 18.48 0.51 1.78
C PHE A 80 17.14 1.12 1.29
N GLU A 81 17.05 1.47 0.01
CA GLU A 81 15.83 2.02 -0.58
C GLU A 81 14.62 1.11 -0.43
N ALA A 82 14.80 -0.23 -0.49
CA ALA A 82 13.72 -1.21 -0.36
C ALA A 82 13.30 -1.51 1.09
N ASP A 83 13.96 -0.89 2.08
CA ASP A 83 13.60 -1.06 3.48
C ASP A 83 12.52 -0.07 3.91
N VAL A 84 11.61 -0.52 4.77
CA VAL A 84 10.59 0.34 5.39
C VAL A 84 11.27 1.45 6.21
N VAL A 85 10.70 2.64 6.19
CA VAL A 85 11.19 3.78 6.96
C VAL A 85 11.27 3.48 8.47
N ASP A 86 12.24 4.05 9.15
CA ASP A 86 12.57 3.69 10.55
C ASP A 86 11.38 3.82 11.50
N GLU A 87 10.54 4.83 11.31
CA GLU A 87 9.36 5.10 12.14
C GLU A 87 8.30 3.99 12.07
N LEU A 88 8.30 3.20 11.00
CA LEU A 88 7.34 2.13 10.79
C LEU A 88 7.94 0.72 10.97
N LYS A 89 9.25 0.57 11.13
CA LYS A 89 9.94 -0.73 11.24
C LYS A 89 9.46 -1.60 12.41
N GLU A 90 9.11 -1.00 13.54
CA GLU A 90 8.57 -1.76 14.68
C GLU A 90 7.21 -2.42 14.34
N TYR A 91 6.39 -1.74 13.55
CA TYR A 91 5.09 -2.24 13.13
C TYR A 91 5.21 -3.27 12.00
N GLU A 92 6.22 -3.13 11.12
CA GLU A 92 6.53 -4.12 10.09
C GLU A 92 6.88 -5.49 10.73
N LYS A 93 7.68 -5.50 11.79
CA LYS A 93 8.07 -6.72 12.51
C LYS A 93 6.88 -7.48 13.09
N ASP A 94 5.85 -6.75 13.53
CA ASP A 94 4.62 -7.33 14.09
C ASP A 94 3.59 -7.69 13.01
N GLY A 95 3.79 -7.23 11.77
CA GLY A 95 2.91 -7.43 10.64
C GLY A 95 3.40 -8.51 9.66
N ILE A 96 2.94 -8.39 8.42
CA ILE A 96 3.42 -9.20 7.29
C ILE A 96 4.03 -8.26 6.26
N ALA A 97 5.31 -8.44 5.95
CA ALA A 97 5.99 -7.72 4.87
C ALA A 97 5.89 -8.52 3.56
N ILE A 98 5.44 -7.87 2.51
CA ILE A 98 5.23 -8.46 1.18
C ILE A 98 5.96 -7.63 0.13
N PRO A 99 7.04 -8.15 -0.46
CA PRO A 99 7.70 -7.50 -1.57
C PRO A 99 6.85 -7.59 -2.84
N LYS A 100 6.86 -6.53 -3.65
CA LYS A 100 6.31 -6.49 -4.99
C LYS A 100 7.34 -5.96 -5.99
N ASN A 101 7.26 -6.42 -7.23
CA ASN A 101 8.13 -6.02 -8.34
C ASN A 101 7.32 -5.32 -9.45
N SER A 102 6.26 -4.62 -9.08
CA SER A 102 5.38 -3.87 -9.98
C SER A 102 4.55 -2.85 -9.22
N THR A 103 3.90 -1.92 -9.91
CA THR A 103 3.02 -0.91 -9.31
C THR A 103 1.73 -1.47 -8.69
N CYS A 104 1.44 -2.77 -8.79
CA CYS A 104 0.21 -3.36 -8.27
C CYS A 104 0.49 -4.46 -7.24
N PHE A 105 0.12 -4.24 -5.98
CA PHE A 105 0.35 -5.22 -4.92
C PHE A 105 -0.49 -6.51 -5.08
N MET A 106 -1.60 -6.48 -5.84
CA MET A 106 -2.38 -7.68 -6.14
C MET A 106 -1.61 -8.67 -7.02
N GLU A 107 -0.59 -8.21 -7.75
CA GLU A 107 0.30 -9.07 -8.55
C GLU A 107 1.45 -9.67 -7.72
N ALA A 108 1.65 -9.23 -6.48
CA ALA A 108 2.61 -9.86 -5.58
C ALA A 108 2.15 -11.28 -5.19
N PRO A 109 2.93 -12.33 -5.48
CA PRO A 109 2.48 -13.72 -5.25
C PRO A 109 2.13 -14.02 -3.79
N LEU A 110 2.82 -13.38 -2.83
CA LEU A 110 2.53 -13.55 -1.40
C LEU A 110 1.21 -12.87 -1.00
N PHE A 111 0.86 -11.74 -1.60
CA PHE A 111 -0.40 -11.09 -1.34
C PHE A 111 -1.58 -11.90 -1.90
N ARG A 112 -1.45 -12.45 -3.11
CA ARG A 112 -2.44 -13.36 -3.68
C ARG A 112 -2.68 -14.57 -2.77
N LYS A 113 -1.62 -15.24 -2.33
CA LYS A 113 -1.72 -16.37 -1.39
C LYS A 113 -2.39 -15.97 -0.07
N LEU A 114 -2.11 -14.77 0.44
CA LEU A 114 -2.79 -14.24 1.62
C LEU A 114 -4.30 -14.13 1.37
N MET A 115 -4.71 -13.53 0.25
CA MET A 115 -6.12 -13.35 -0.11
C MET A 115 -6.87 -14.67 -0.35
N GLU A 116 -6.18 -15.68 -0.89
CA GLU A 116 -6.71 -17.04 -1.07
C GLU A 116 -6.90 -17.77 0.27
N ARG A 117 -5.99 -17.55 1.23
CA ARG A 117 -6.06 -18.14 2.58
C ARG A 117 -7.11 -17.47 3.45
N GLU A 118 -7.15 -16.14 3.43
CA GLU A 118 -8.01 -15.32 4.30
C GLU A 118 -9.33 -14.99 3.59
N ILE A 119 -10.09 -16.02 3.23
CA ILE A 119 -11.34 -15.90 2.45
C ILE A 119 -12.44 -15.07 3.14
N ASN A 120 -12.38 -14.97 4.47
CA ASN A 120 -13.34 -14.17 5.26
C ASN A 120 -12.90 -12.72 5.47
N MET A 121 -11.70 -12.35 5.02
CA MET A 121 -11.22 -10.98 5.12
C MET A 121 -12.00 -10.11 4.14
N ASN A 122 -12.73 -9.13 4.64
CA ASN A 122 -13.66 -8.31 3.84
C ASN A 122 -13.65 -6.82 4.20
N ASP A 123 -12.80 -6.40 5.10
CA ASP A 123 -12.69 -5.02 5.60
C ASP A 123 -11.26 -4.53 5.46
N PHE A 124 -11.02 -3.66 4.45
CA PHE A 124 -9.70 -3.22 4.05
C PHE A 124 -9.54 -1.71 4.23
N ASP A 125 -8.45 -1.33 4.90
CA ASP A 125 -7.95 0.03 4.96
C ASP A 125 -6.64 0.12 4.18
N ILE A 126 -6.46 1.16 3.38
CA ILE A 126 -5.27 1.38 2.54
C ILE A 126 -4.67 2.75 2.86
N VAL A 127 -3.37 2.76 3.10
CA VAL A 127 -2.54 3.95 3.35
C VAL A 127 -1.22 3.83 2.59
N GLY A 128 -0.46 4.91 2.44
CA GLY A 128 0.89 4.86 1.84
C GLY A 128 1.09 5.71 0.61
N CYS A 129 2.00 5.31 -0.25
CA CYS A 129 2.38 6.02 -1.48
C CYS A 129 2.60 5.08 -2.68
N CYS A 130 2.59 5.57 -3.93
CA CYS A 130 2.08 6.89 -4.32
C CYS A 130 0.59 6.78 -4.64
N THR A 131 -0.18 7.79 -4.26
CA THR A 131 -1.64 7.83 -4.42
C THR A 131 -2.08 7.47 -5.83
N ASP A 132 -1.44 8.07 -6.83
CA ASP A 132 -1.75 8.00 -8.25
C ASP A 132 -1.02 6.87 -8.99
N ILE A 133 -0.27 6.04 -8.29
CA ILE A 133 0.46 4.90 -8.85
C ILE A 133 0.09 3.62 -8.08
N CYS A 134 0.84 3.27 -7.04
CA CYS A 134 0.71 1.97 -6.36
C CYS A 134 -0.58 1.85 -5.55
N VAL A 135 -1.03 2.94 -4.91
CA VAL A 135 -2.25 2.94 -4.10
C VAL A 135 -3.46 2.71 -5.00
N VAL A 136 -3.65 3.51 -6.08
CA VAL A 136 -4.81 3.38 -6.96
C VAL A 136 -4.82 2.04 -7.69
N ASN A 137 -3.67 1.61 -8.24
CA ASN A 137 -3.57 0.35 -8.97
C ASN A 137 -3.91 -0.85 -8.07
N GLY A 138 -3.35 -0.88 -6.86
CA GLY A 138 -3.61 -1.95 -5.93
C GLY A 138 -5.03 -1.96 -5.37
N ALA A 139 -5.58 -0.78 -5.05
CA ALA A 139 -6.94 -0.65 -4.51
C ALA A 139 -8.00 -1.12 -5.53
N ILE A 140 -7.89 -0.69 -6.80
CA ILE A 140 -8.80 -1.10 -7.87
C ILE A 140 -8.65 -2.60 -8.17
N ALA A 141 -7.42 -3.11 -8.24
CA ALA A 141 -7.20 -4.53 -8.49
C ALA A 141 -7.74 -5.41 -7.34
N LEU A 142 -7.63 -4.95 -6.08
CA LEU A 142 -8.22 -5.63 -4.93
C LEU A 142 -9.75 -5.67 -5.02
N ALA A 143 -10.40 -4.53 -5.34
CA ALA A 143 -11.84 -4.48 -5.54
C ALA A 143 -12.29 -5.47 -6.62
N ASN A 144 -11.66 -5.44 -7.79
CA ASN A 144 -11.96 -6.36 -8.89
C ASN A 144 -11.75 -7.84 -8.49
N TYR A 145 -10.70 -8.15 -7.75
CA TYR A 145 -10.47 -9.52 -7.27
C TYR A 145 -11.58 -9.98 -6.34
N LEU A 146 -12.01 -9.12 -5.41
CA LEU A 146 -13.08 -9.46 -4.45
C LEU A 146 -14.42 -9.62 -5.17
N ASP A 147 -14.75 -8.74 -6.10
CA ASP A 147 -15.96 -8.83 -6.95
C ASP A 147 -15.97 -10.10 -7.81
N GLN A 148 -14.85 -10.41 -8.47
CA GLN A 148 -14.70 -11.63 -9.28
C GLN A 148 -14.98 -12.90 -8.48
N ASN A 149 -14.64 -12.89 -7.17
CA ASN A 149 -14.85 -14.01 -6.26
C ASN A 149 -16.16 -13.90 -5.45
N ASN A 150 -17.06 -13.00 -5.81
CA ASN A 150 -18.34 -12.74 -5.11
C ASN A 150 -18.18 -12.52 -3.59
N ARG A 151 -17.09 -11.87 -3.17
CA ARG A 151 -16.79 -11.55 -1.78
C ARG A 151 -17.33 -10.17 -1.44
N LYS A 152 -18.33 -10.10 -0.56
CA LYS A 152 -18.77 -8.80 -0.02
C LYS A 152 -17.59 -8.14 0.70
N HIS A 153 -17.37 -6.85 0.43
CA HIS A 153 -16.22 -6.16 0.98
C HIS A 153 -16.46 -4.66 1.19
N VAL A 154 -15.62 -4.07 2.02
CA VAL A 154 -15.45 -2.61 2.16
C VAL A 154 -13.97 -2.30 1.99
N ILE A 155 -13.65 -1.37 1.10
CA ILE A 155 -12.31 -0.85 0.91
C ILE A 155 -12.34 0.63 1.20
N ARG A 156 -11.51 1.08 2.15
CA ARG A 156 -11.28 2.49 2.49
C ARG A 156 -9.86 2.89 2.17
N VAL A 157 -9.70 4.02 1.50
CA VAL A 157 -8.41 4.69 1.32
C VAL A 157 -8.44 5.95 2.17
N HIS A 158 -7.49 6.08 3.10
CA HIS A 158 -7.42 7.20 4.03
C HIS A 158 -6.69 8.38 3.38
N GLU A 159 -7.45 9.42 2.97
CA GLU A 159 -6.92 10.57 2.23
C GLU A 159 -5.87 11.38 3.00
N ASP A 160 -5.90 11.32 4.32
CA ASP A 160 -4.95 11.98 5.24
C ASP A 160 -3.74 11.08 5.59
N ALA A 161 -3.67 9.89 4.99
CA ALA A 161 -2.58 8.93 5.19
C ALA A 161 -2.03 8.37 3.86
N ILE A 162 -2.35 9.01 2.73
CA ILE A 162 -1.77 8.75 1.42
C ILE A 162 -1.07 10.00 0.89
N ALA A 163 0.00 9.81 0.14
CA ALA A 163 0.77 10.89 -0.49
C ALA A 163 1.29 10.46 -1.87
N THR A 164 1.78 11.44 -2.62
CA THR A 164 2.55 11.26 -3.84
C THR A 164 3.63 12.34 -3.95
N TYR A 165 4.42 12.30 -4.99
CA TYR A 165 5.46 13.28 -5.27
C TYR A 165 4.88 14.70 -5.43
N ASN A 166 5.64 15.71 -4.98
CA ASN A 166 5.25 17.11 -5.07
C ASN A 166 5.69 17.76 -6.41
N GLU A 167 5.22 17.20 -7.53
CA GLU A 167 5.48 17.73 -8.85
C GLU A 167 4.31 18.57 -9.36
N ALA A 168 4.58 19.56 -10.20
CA ALA A 168 3.61 20.59 -10.60
C ALA A 168 2.30 20.05 -11.24
N ASN A 169 2.36 18.90 -11.92
CA ASN A 169 1.22 18.26 -12.59
C ASN A 169 0.62 17.07 -11.82
N ARG A 170 1.15 16.73 -10.65
CA ARG A 170 0.66 15.56 -9.86
C ARG A 170 -0.75 15.71 -9.35
N LYS A 171 -1.21 16.94 -9.16
CA LYS A 171 -2.59 17.17 -8.71
C LYS A 171 -3.62 16.54 -9.64
N GLU A 172 -3.44 16.66 -10.96
CA GLU A 172 -4.37 16.08 -11.95
C GLU A 172 -4.37 14.54 -11.87
N TYR A 173 -3.22 13.91 -11.72
CA TYR A 173 -3.10 12.46 -11.56
C TYR A 173 -3.75 11.98 -10.27
N VAL A 174 -3.53 12.69 -9.15
CA VAL A 174 -4.16 12.38 -7.85
C VAL A 174 -5.67 12.51 -7.92
N ASP A 175 -6.18 13.58 -8.53
CA ASP A 175 -7.62 13.80 -8.69
C ASP A 175 -8.24 12.70 -9.57
N ALA A 176 -7.58 12.32 -10.67
CA ALA A 176 -8.02 11.22 -11.53
C ALA A 176 -8.01 9.87 -10.79
N ALA A 177 -6.95 9.57 -10.04
CA ALA A 177 -6.86 8.36 -9.23
C ALA A 177 -7.99 8.26 -8.20
N LYS A 178 -8.31 9.37 -7.52
CA LYS A 178 -9.42 9.44 -6.56
C LYS A 178 -10.77 9.24 -7.24
N LEU A 179 -10.98 9.78 -8.43
CA LEU A 179 -12.21 9.57 -9.21
C LEU A 179 -12.37 8.10 -9.62
N LEU A 180 -11.29 7.48 -10.10
CA LEU A 180 -11.29 6.07 -10.48
C LEU A 180 -11.59 5.16 -9.29
N MET A 181 -10.97 5.40 -8.13
CA MET A 181 -11.25 4.65 -6.91
C MET A 181 -12.72 4.77 -6.49
N LYS A 182 -13.28 6.00 -6.50
CA LYS A 182 -14.70 6.22 -6.19
C LYS A 182 -15.64 5.49 -7.16
N GLN A 183 -15.31 5.48 -8.44
CA GLN A 183 -16.09 4.77 -9.46
C GLN A 183 -16.14 3.26 -9.20
N GLN A 184 -15.10 2.69 -8.60
CA GLN A 184 -15.03 1.28 -8.18
C GLN A 184 -15.66 1.02 -6.79
N GLY A 185 -16.38 1.98 -6.23
CA GLY A 185 -17.01 1.83 -4.92
C GLY A 185 -16.04 1.92 -3.73
N ILE A 186 -14.79 2.28 -3.96
CA ILE A 186 -13.80 2.47 -2.91
C ILE A 186 -14.10 3.78 -2.16
N GLN A 187 -14.18 3.70 -0.84
CA GLN A 187 -14.46 4.83 0.01
C GLN A 187 -13.19 5.65 0.26
N LEU A 188 -13.23 6.94 -0.07
CA LEU A 188 -12.18 7.87 0.34
C LEU A 188 -12.60 8.49 1.68
N VAL A 189 -11.83 8.21 2.72
CA VAL A 189 -12.13 8.63 4.10
C VAL A 189 -11.05 9.54 4.67
N LYS A 190 -11.43 10.39 5.61
CA LYS A 190 -10.53 11.31 6.30
C LYS A 190 -10.95 11.45 7.76
N LYS A 191 -9.99 11.65 8.67
CA LYS A 191 -10.26 11.87 10.11
C LYS A 191 -11.19 13.05 10.30
N GLY A 192 -12.29 12.86 11.04
CA GLY A 192 -13.22 13.94 11.40
C GLY A 192 -14.28 14.27 10.35
N ARG A 193 -14.50 13.41 9.37
CA ARG A 193 -15.66 13.48 8.46
C ARG A 193 -16.49 12.23 8.47
#